data_fef340b46bf8cf9a25998c5d22d3879b
#
_entry.id   fef340b46bf8cf9a25998c5d22d3879b
#
_cell.length_a   1.000
_cell.length_b   1.000
_cell.length_c   1.000
_cell.angle_alpha   90.00
_cell.angle_beta   90.00
_cell.angle_gamma   90.00
#
_symmetry.space_group_name_H-M   'P 1'
#
loop_
_entity.id
_entity.type
_entity.pdbx_description
1 polymer ?
#
loop_
_entity_poly.entity_id
_entity_poly.type
_entity_poly.pdbx_seq_one_letter_code
_entity_poly.pdbx_strand_id
1 'polypeptide(L)'
;MAGYVEDRWIKKKKDSVTGKRERTTRYGKGSRYRVAGIPGVRDKSFEALEDAKAWLRRAGTDSERGEFVDPRDGSITLDDYVTRFWQKGVRGAPGTVKRIDERVRLHIQPQLGTVALRGISPAVLRGYIATLESELSPRYTRQILGSLSNIFETAIDDKRLARNPMRAKSVRWPKAPEDQREAWPLETAQRVRDVINARYRVAVVLALGCGLRQGEVFGLSPEDVDFARGVLRIRRQVQLLGGRLYFTLPKGGKTRVVDMPPSVAAALAQYFMEYPAVEVELPWGGPEPNRETNKFPLVITTTYGNALRANIFNVEVWKPALAAAGVIPLREKGERWKASRKDGFHALRHTYASVILEAGESVVTLARWLGHSSPTITLDYYAHFMPEAGGKGHGAIDALLGQPTMAA
;
A
#
# COMPACT_ATOMS: atom_id res chain seq x y z
N MET A 1 -10.76 17.73 -40.85
CA MET A 1 -9.35 17.43 -40.56
C MET A 1 -8.67 18.70 -40.08
N ALA A 2 -8.29 18.77 -38.87
CA ALA A 2 -7.52 19.87 -38.35
C ALA A 2 -6.04 19.60 -38.65
N GLY A 3 -5.38 20.51 -39.34
CA GLY A 3 -3.97 20.48 -39.71
C GLY A 3 -3.70 20.37 -41.20
N TYR A 4 -2.55 20.87 -41.58
CA TYR A 4 -2.12 20.89 -43.01
C TYR A 4 -0.60 20.80 -43.14
N VAL A 5 -0.14 20.41 -44.36
CA VAL A 5 1.26 20.45 -44.75
C VAL A 5 1.53 21.72 -45.52
N GLU A 6 2.49 22.55 -45.09
CA GLU A 6 2.97 23.76 -45.76
C GLU A 6 4.30 23.45 -46.46
N ASP A 7 4.40 23.79 -47.77
CA ASP A 7 5.70 23.85 -48.45
C ASP A 7 6.36 25.20 -48.20
N ARG A 8 7.40 25.25 -47.40
CA ARG A 8 8.08 26.50 -47.01
C ARG A 8 9.00 27.03 -48.06
N TRP A 9 9.31 26.24 -49.10
CA TRP A 9 10.20 26.66 -50.17
C TRP A 9 9.43 27.20 -51.37
N ILE A 10 8.17 26.83 -51.58
CA ILE A 10 7.33 27.19 -52.73
C ILE A 10 6.06 27.89 -52.24
N LYS A 11 5.75 29.07 -52.83
CA LYS A 11 4.51 29.79 -52.49
C LYS A 11 3.27 28.98 -52.86
N LYS A 12 2.23 29.06 -52.06
CA LYS A 12 0.96 28.35 -52.29
C LYS A 12 0.21 28.92 -53.49
N LYS A 13 0.21 30.23 -53.67
CA LYS A 13 -0.42 30.91 -54.82
C LYS A 13 0.51 30.85 -56.05
N LYS A 14 -0.11 30.59 -57.19
CA LYS A 14 0.58 30.74 -58.48
C LYS A 14 0.67 32.23 -58.86
N ASP A 15 1.74 32.60 -59.48
CA ASP A 15 1.87 33.91 -60.11
C ASP A 15 0.81 34.10 -61.17
N SER A 16 0.16 35.24 -61.21
CA SER A 16 -0.96 35.56 -62.13
C SER A 16 -0.56 35.67 -63.61
N VAL A 17 0.71 35.95 -63.85
CA VAL A 17 1.21 36.17 -65.23
C VAL A 17 1.84 34.89 -65.78
N THR A 18 2.70 34.24 -64.98
CA THR A 18 3.46 33.07 -65.44
C THR A 18 2.78 31.73 -65.17
N GLY A 19 1.70 31.68 -64.36
CA GLY A 19 1.03 30.46 -63.93
C GLY A 19 1.86 29.51 -63.09
N LYS A 20 3.13 29.84 -62.79
CA LYS A 20 4.06 29.04 -62.01
C LYS A 20 4.07 29.48 -60.53
N ARG A 21 4.43 28.56 -59.64
CA ARG A 21 4.60 28.89 -58.23
C ARG A 21 6.01 29.43 -57.98
N GLU A 22 6.09 30.57 -57.32
CA GLU A 22 7.34 31.23 -56.97
C GLU A 22 8.04 30.58 -55.78
N ARG A 23 9.37 30.76 -55.73
CA ARG A 23 10.17 30.38 -54.60
C ARG A 23 9.98 31.39 -53.44
N THR A 24 9.99 30.91 -52.20
CA THR A 24 9.98 31.77 -51.04
C THR A 24 11.41 32.22 -50.70
N THR A 25 11.57 33.16 -49.78
CA THR A 25 12.86 33.58 -49.21
C THR A 25 13.57 32.47 -48.44
N ARG A 26 12.86 31.39 -48.13
CA ARG A 26 13.37 30.20 -47.45
C ARG A 26 13.80 29.08 -48.40
N TYR A 27 13.71 29.26 -49.70
CA TYR A 27 14.12 28.26 -50.67
C TYR A 27 15.56 27.77 -50.44
N GLY A 28 15.73 26.45 -50.27
CA GLY A 28 17.04 25.84 -49.97
C GLY A 28 17.53 25.99 -48.55
N LYS A 29 16.77 26.64 -47.66
CA LYS A 29 17.16 26.85 -46.26
C LYS A 29 16.29 26.06 -45.30
N GLY A 30 16.88 25.11 -44.53
CA GLY A 30 16.20 24.29 -43.55
C GLY A 30 15.16 23.31 -44.14
N SER A 31 14.41 22.62 -43.32
CA SER A 31 13.43 21.62 -43.75
C SER A 31 12.31 22.24 -44.58
N ARG A 32 11.98 21.58 -45.71
CA ARG A 32 11.05 22.10 -46.72
C ARG A 32 9.59 22.07 -46.26
N TYR A 33 9.15 20.97 -45.63
CA TYR A 33 7.73 20.75 -45.31
C TYR A 33 7.48 20.99 -43.82
N ARG A 34 6.41 21.72 -43.48
CA ARG A 34 5.95 21.96 -42.11
C ARG A 34 4.53 21.45 -41.93
N VAL A 35 4.32 20.66 -40.93
CA VAL A 35 2.97 20.29 -40.48
C VAL A 35 2.56 21.28 -39.40
N ALA A 36 1.38 21.89 -39.59
CA ALA A 36 0.85 22.90 -38.69
C ALA A 36 -0.69 22.80 -38.57
N GLY A 37 -1.24 23.46 -37.54
CA GLY A 37 -2.70 23.61 -37.36
C GLY A 37 -3.41 22.39 -36.80
N ILE A 38 -2.70 21.40 -36.23
CA ILE A 38 -3.34 20.31 -35.48
C ILE A 38 -3.57 20.79 -34.04
N PRO A 39 -4.80 20.76 -33.49
CA PRO A 39 -5.08 21.18 -32.13
C PRO A 39 -4.25 20.43 -31.10
N GLY A 40 -3.61 21.15 -30.17
CA GLY A 40 -2.78 20.54 -29.12
C GLY A 40 -1.44 19.96 -29.60
N VAL A 41 -1.11 20.06 -30.91
CA VAL A 41 0.13 19.52 -31.47
C VAL A 41 1.01 20.68 -31.93
N ARG A 42 2.25 20.72 -31.45
CA ARG A 42 3.22 21.71 -31.91
C ARG A 42 3.63 21.44 -33.36
N ASP A 43 3.86 22.52 -34.12
CA ASP A 43 4.34 22.45 -35.48
C ASP A 43 5.66 21.68 -35.59
N LYS A 44 5.78 20.84 -36.64
CA LYS A 44 6.98 20.07 -36.91
C LYS A 44 7.39 20.19 -38.38
N SER A 45 8.70 20.27 -38.62
CA SER A 45 9.25 20.39 -39.99
C SER A 45 9.92 19.09 -40.43
N PHE A 46 9.86 18.82 -41.75
CA PHE A 46 10.33 17.60 -42.40
C PHE A 46 11.04 17.95 -43.72
N GLU A 47 11.96 17.09 -44.13
CA GLU A 47 12.65 17.23 -45.42
C GLU A 47 11.84 16.64 -46.53
N ALA A 48 11.21 15.47 -46.27
CA ALA A 48 10.38 14.75 -47.24
C ALA A 48 8.89 15.03 -47.04
N LEU A 49 8.14 15.10 -48.13
CA LEU A 49 6.69 15.31 -48.14
C LEU A 49 5.94 14.13 -47.54
N GLU A 50 6.39 12.91 -47.83
CA GLU A 50 5.74 11.70 -47.33
C GLU A 50 5.83 11.56 -45.83
N ASP A 51 6.96 11.94 -45.25
CA ASP A 51 7.13 11.98 -43.77
C ASP A 51 6.21 13.01 -43.11
N ALA A 52 6.08 14.19 -43.75
CA ALA A 52 5.16 15.23 -43.31
C ALA A 52 3.69 14.76 -43.33
N LYS A 53 3.29 14.10 -44.42
CA LYS A 53 1.94 13.54 -44.57
C LYS A 53 1.67 12.39 -43.60
N ALA A 54 2.65 11.50 -43.38
CA ALA A 54 2.55 10.39 -42.44
C ALA A 54 2.41 10.93 -40.99
N TRP A 55 3.18 11.95 -40.64
CA TRP A 55 3.07 12.64 -39.34
C TRP A 55 1.71 13.31 -39.16
N LEU A 56 1.22 14.04 -40.21
CA LEU A 56 -0.07 14.73 -40.15
C LEU A 56 -1.22 13.73 -39.88
N ARG A 57 -1.23 12.61 -40.61
CA ARG A 57 -2.27 11.57 -40.38
C ARG A 57 -2.22 11.02 -38.97
N ARG A 58 -1.03 10.61 -38.47
CA ARG A 58 -0.85 10.04 -37.14
C ARG A 58 -1.21 11.02 -36.06
N ALA A 59 -0.57 12.20 -36.06
CA ALA A 59 -0.77 13.22 -35.04
C ALA A 59 -2.19 13.79 -35.05
N GLY A 60 -2.84 13.86 -36.24
CA GLY A 60 -4.25 14.27 -36.36
C GLY A 60 -5.18 13.28 -35.69
N THR A 61 -5.03 11.98 -35.99
CA THR A 61 -5.84 10.92 -35.37
C THR A 61 -5.64 10.87 -33.85
N ASP A 62 -4.39 10.94 -33.39
CA ASP A 62 -4.07 10.91 -31.96
C ASP A 62 -4.62 12.16 -31.24
N SER A 63 -4.56 13.34 -31.91
CA SER A 63 -5.12 14.60 -31.37
C SER A 63 -6.65 14.54 -31.27
N GLU A 64 -7.35 14.03 -32.30
CA GLU A 64 -8.81 13.86 -32.29
C GLU A 64 -9.27 12.92 -31.17
N ARG A 65 -8.46 11.91 -30.84
CA ARG A 65 -8.70 10.99 -29.72
C ARG A 65 -8.26 11.53 -28.36
N GLY A 66 -7.60 12.68 -28.32
CA GLY A 66 -6.99 13.22 -27.10
C GLY A 66 -5.75 12.45 -26.60
N GLU A 67 -5.23 11.54 -27.41
CA GLU A 67 -4.12 10.62 -27.10
C GLU A 67 -2.74 11.15 -27.56
N PHE A 68 -2.69 12.29 -28.21
CA PHE A 68 -1.44 12.83 -28.73
C PHE A 68 -0.47 13.19 -27.60
N VAL A 69 0.73 12.63 -27.66
CA VAL A 69 1.87 12.94 -26.77
C VAL A 69 3.01 13.52 -27.62
N ASP A 70 3.44 14.76 -27.33
CA ASP A 70 4.60 15.33 -28.00
C ASP A 70 5.86 14.50 -27.67
N PRO A 71 6.59 13.99 -28.67
CA PRO A 71 7.81 13.21 -28.42
C PRO A 71 8.86 13.96 -27.56
N ARG A 72 8.80 15.29 -27.54
CA ARG A 72 9.68 16.13 -26.70
C ARG A 72 9.28 16.08 -25.23
N ASP A 73 8.01 15.98 -24.92
CA ASP A 73 7.52 15.96 -23.55
C ASP A 73 7.92 14.67 -22.82
N GLY A 74 8.09 13.56 -23.54
CA GLY A 74 8.64 12.31 -23.02
C GLY A 74 10.18 12.27 -22.93
N SER A 75 10.89 13.34 -23.31
CA SER A 75 12.35 13.42 -23.19
C SER A 75 12.84 13.81 -21.79
N ILE A 76 11.94 14.22 -20.90
CA ILE A 76 12.25 14.45 -19.49
C ILE A 76 12.76 13.16 -18.84
N THR A 77 13.80 13.26 -18.01
CA THR A 77 14.32 12.10 -17.26
C THR A 77 13.32 11.65 -16.21
N LEU A 78 13.41 10.38 -15.80
CA LEU A 78 12.55 9.85 -14.73
C LEU A 78 12.76 10.64 -13.43
N ASP A 79 14.00 10.99 -13.07
CA ASP A 79 14.32 11.79 -11.88
C ASP A 79 13.67 13.17 -11.91
N ASP A 80 13.82 13.88 -13.02
CA ASP A 80 13.21 15.19 -13.18
C ASP A 80 11.68 15.11 -13.10
N TYR A 81 11.09 14.09 -13.73
CA TYR A 81 9.65 13.89 -13.69
C TYR A 81 9.15 13.56 -12.27
N VAL A 82 9.82 12.64 -11.59
CA VAL A 82 9.48 12.26 -10.20
C VAL A 82 9.54 13.48 -9.29
N THR A 83 10.64 14.22 -9.32
CA THR A 83 10.88 15.34 -8.40
C THR A 83 9.95 16.53 -8.66
N ARG A 84 9.74 16.88 -9.94
CA ARG A 84 9.00 18.10 -10.30
C ARG A 84 7.49 17.92 -10.30
N PHE A 85 6.99 16.72 -10.62
CA PHE A 85 5.57 16.47 -10.87
C PHE A 85 5.00 15.39 -9.97
N TRP A 86 5.46 14.17 -10.09
CA TRP A 86 4.82 13.01 -9.47
C TRP A 86 4.84 13.05 -7.94
N GLN A 87 5.98 13.35 -7.31
CA GLN A 87 6.15 13.32 -5.85
C GLN A 87 5.19 14.28 -5.14
N LYS A 88 4.88 15.42 -5.75
CA LYS A 88 3.93 16.41 -5.22
C LYS A 88 2.49 15.90 -5.19
N GLY A 89 2.16 14.94 -6.04
CA GLY A 89 0.85 14.30 -6.13
C GLY A 89 0.65 13.12 -5.18
N VAL A 90 1.72 12.56 -4.60
CA VAL A 90 1.65 11.39 -3.72
C VAL A 90 0.86 11.72 -2.46
N ARG A 91 -0.21 10.99 -2.21
CA ARG A 91 -1.09 11.15 -1.04
C ARG A 91 -1.22 9.84 -0.28
N GLY A 92 -1.52 9.92 1.00
CA GLY A 92 -1.73 8.76 1.85
C GLY A 92 -1.31 8.97 3.29
N ALA A 93 -1.40 7.92 4.09
CA ALA A 93 -0.90 7.96 5.46
C ALA A 93 0.63 8.21 5.46
N PRO A 94 1.17 8.99 6.41
CA PRO A 94 2.58 9.41 6.44
C PRO A 94 3.56 8.25 6.27
N GLY A 95 3.32 7.11 6.93
CA GLY A 95 4.16 5.92 6.78
C GLY A 95 4.07 5.24 5.40
N THR A 96 2.97 5.43 4.66
CA THR A 96 2.83 4.94 3.28
C THR A 96 3.61 5.82 2.33
N VAL A 97 3.45 7.16 2.45
CA VAL A 97 4.19 8.13 1.64
C VAL A 97 5.69 7.94 1.80
N LYS A 98 6.17 7.84 3.04
CA LYS A 98 7.60 7.58 3.32
C LYS A 98 8.11 6.30 2.66
N ARG A 99 7.36 5.19 2.74
CA ARG A 99 7.76 3.92 2.11
C ARG A 99 7.75 3.98 0.59
N ILE A 100 6.86 4.75 -0.01
CA ILE A 100 6.86 5.00 -1.45
C ILE A 100 8.10 5.79 -1.83
N ASP A 101 8.40 6.87 -1.13
CA ASP A 101 9.58 7.69 -1.33
C ASP A 101 10.89 6.87 -1.21
N GLU A 102 11.00 6.05 -0.14
CA GLU A 102 12.15 5.17 0.05
C GLU A 102 12.34 4.17 -1.11
N ARG A 103 11.25 3.57 -1.63
CA ARG A 103 11.35 2.67 -2.80
C ARG A 103 11.82 3.40 -4.04
N VAL A 104 11.30 4.58 -4.28
CA VAL A 104 11.69 5.40 -5.44
C VAL A 104 13.16 5.79 -5.34
N ARG A 105 13.56 6.38 -4.21
CA ARG A 105 14.91 6.88 -3.97
C ARG A 105 15.97 5.77 -3.91
N LEU A 106 15.67 4.62 -3.32
CA LEU A 106 16.66 3.56 -3.11
C LEU A 106 16.75 2.57 -4.27
N HIS A 107 15.68 2.38 -5.02
CA HIS A 107 15.63 1.31 -6.03
C HIS A 107 15.33 1.81 -7.45
N ILE A 108 14.45 2.81 -7.62
CA ILE A 108 14.04 3.26 -8.96
C ILE A 108 15.02 4.29 -9.51
N GLN A 109 15.25 5.37 -8.77
CA GLN A 109 16.11 6.48 -9.21
C GLN A 109 17.56 6.06 -9.51
N PRO A 110 18.24 5.22 -8.71
CA PRO A 110 19.62 4.85 -8.99
C PRO A 110 19.82 4.12 -10.32
N GLN A 111 18.83 3.37 -10.79
CA GLN A 111 18.94 2.55 -12.00
C GLN A 111 18.26 3.18 -13.22
N LEU A 112 17.16 3.90 -13.02
CA LEU A 112 16.33 4.43 -14.10
C LEU A 112 16.25 5.95 -14.13
N GLY A 113 16.74 6.64 -13.11
CA GLY A 113 16.55 8.08 -12.92
C GLY A 113 17.06 8.94 -14.07
N THR A 114 18.22 8.62 -14.62
CA THR A 114 18.83 9.36 -15.73
C THR A 114 18.21 9.03 -17.10
N VAL A 115 17.40 7.99 -17.18
CA VAL A 115 16.76 7.56 -18.43
C VAL A 115 15.56 8.44 -18.72
N ALA A 116 15.44 8.95 -19.96
CA ALA A 116 14.24 9.67 -20.37
C ALA A 116 13.01 8.75 -20.31
N LEU A 117 11.84 9.27 -19.89
CA LEU A 117 10.61 8.48 -19.77
C LEU A 117 10.32 7.65 -21.02
N ARG A 118 10.44 8.26 -22.21
CA ARG A 118 10.23 7.57 -23.51
C ARG A 118 11.27 6.49 -23.80
N GLY A 119 12.42 6.51 -23.15
CA GLY A 119 13.53 5.56 -23.30
C GLY A 119 13.36 4.32 -22.43
N ILE A 120 12.48 4.36 -21.44
CA ILE A 120 12.22 3.20 -20.57
C ILE A 120 11.33 2.21 -21.31
N SER A 121 11.96 1.39 -22.14
CA SER A 121 11.30 0.37 -22.96
C SER A 121 11.02 -0.91 -22.16
N PRO A 122 10.15 -1.81 -22.65
CA PRO A 122 9.98 -3.14 -22.05
C PRO A 122 11.27 -3.96 -21.93
N ALA A 123 12.25 -3.73 -22.82
CA ALA A 123 13.56 -4.37 -22.73
C ALA A 123 14.36 -3.87 -21.53
N VAL A 124 14.41 -2.54 -21.31
CA VAL A 124 15.04 -1.93 -20.14
C VAL A 124 14.39 -2.45 -18.86
N LEU A 125 13.05 -2.53 -18.84
CA LEU A 125 12.32 -3.01 -17.65
C LEU A 125 12.60 -4.49 -17.34
N ARG A 126 12.75 -5.34 -18.33
CA ARG A 126 13.14 -6.74 -18.08
C ARG A 126 14.52 -6.84 -17.40
N GLY A 127 15.50 -6.07 -17.86
CA GLY A 127 16.81 -6.00 -17.21
C GLY A 127 16.72 -5.48 -15.78
N TYR A 128 15.96 -4.40 -15.57
CA TYR A 128 15.73 -3.81 -14.25
C TYR A 128 15.07 -4.81 -13.28
N ILE A 129 14.04 -5.54 -13.74
CA ILE A 129 13.36 -6.57 -12.92
C ILE A 129 14.33 -7.68 -12.54
N ALA A 130 15.13 -8.17 -13.48
CA ALA A 130 16.13 -9.21 -13.19
C ALA A 130 17.15 -8.79 -12.11
N THR A 131 17.60 -7.52 -12.16
CA THR A 131 18.46 -6.97 -11.10
C THR A 131 17.75 -6.93 -9.74
N LEU A 132 16.49 -6.48 -9.69
CA LEU A 132 15.75 -6.46 -8.44
C LEU A 132 15.51 -7.87 -7.87
N GLU A 133 15.23 -8.86 -8.72
CA GLU A 133 14.98 -10.24 -8.31
C GLU A 133 16.25 -10.95 -7.78
N SER A 134 17.43 -10.54 -8.21
CA SER A 134 18.70 -11.09 -7.69
C SER A 134 19.00 -10.62 -6.26
N GLU A 135 18.46 -9.48 -5.83
CA GLU A 135 18.82 -8.86 -4.55
C GLU A 135 17.65 -8.85 -3.54
N LEU A 136 16.41 -8.88 -4.04
CA LEU A 136 15.23 -8.58 -3.23
C LEU A 136 14.18 -9.70 -3.28
N SER A 137 13.38 -9.79 -2.22
CA SER A 137 12.28 -10.74 -2.19
C SER A 137 11.23 -10.42 -3.26
N PRO A 138 10.56 -11.42 -3.87
CA PRO A 138 9.53 -11.22 -4.89
C PRO A 138 8.43 -10.25 -4.46
N ARG A 139 8.02 -10.31 -3.20
CA ARG A 139 7.00 -9.42 -2.64
C ARG A 139 7.44 -7.96 -2.60
N TYR A 140 8.68 -7.70 -2.23
CA TYR A 140 9.21 -6.34 -2.17
C TYR A 140 9.46 -5.78 -3.57
N THR A 141 9.99 -6.60 -4.48
CA THR A 141 10.13 -6.28 -5.91
C THR A 141 8.79 -5.86 -6.51
N ARG A 142 7.71 -6.62 -6.28
CA ARG A 142 6.37 -6.23 -6.73
C ARG A 142 5.91 -4.86 -6.19
N GLN A 143 6.27 -4.50 -4.97
CA GLN A 143 5.92 -3.18 -4.42
C GLN A 143 6.71 -2.05 -5.11
N ILE A 144 7.98 -2.28 -5.46
CA ILE A 144 8.80 -1.34 -6.22
C ILE A 144 8.20 -1.15 -7.63
N LEU A 145 7.90 -2.26 -8.31
CA LEU A 145 7.29 -2.23 -9.64
C LEU A 145 5.91 -1.57 -9.63
N GLY A 146 5.12 -1.75 -8.57
CA GLY A 146 3.86 -1.05 -8.36
C GLY A 146 4.04 0.47 -8.25
N SER A 147 5.08 0.92 -7.54
CA SER A 147 5.42 2.35 -7.45
C SER A 147 5.86 2.89 -8.81
N LEU A 148 6.70 2.16 -9.56
CA LEU A 148 7.14 2.53 -10.90
C LEU A 148 5.97 2.56 -11.90
N SER A 149 5.08 1.57 -11.86
CA SER A 149 3.87 1.56 -12.69
C SER A 149 2.97 2.75 -12.42
N ASN A 150 2.82 3.16 -11.16
CA ASN A 150 2.06 4.35 -10.78
C ASN A 150 2.69 5.64 -11.32
N ILE A 151 4.03 5.75 -11.30
CA ILE A 151 4.75 6.87 -11.93
C ILE A 151 4.42 6.96 -13.41
N PHE A 152 4.42 5.83 -14.14
CA PHE A 152 4.08 5.82 -15.57
C PHE A 152 2.61 6.13 -15.85
N GLU A 153 1.66 5.64 -15.00
CA GLU A 153 0.24 6.01 -15.16
C GLU A 153 0.07 7.53 -15.00
N THR A 154 0.68 8.13 -13.98
CA THR A 154 0.63 9.60 -13.81
C THR A 154 1.30 10.32 -15.00
N ALA A 155 2.39 9.78 -15.55
CA ALA A 155 3.04 10.37 -16.72
C ALA A 155 2.16 10.28 -17.99
N ILE A 156 1.25 9.29 -18.08
CA ILE A 156 0.24 9.23 -19.14
C ILE A 156 -0.82 10.30 -18.93
N ASP A 157 -1.34 10.46 -17.71
CA ASP A 157 -2.31 11.50 -17.37
C ASP A 157 -1.74 12.90 -17.66
N ASP A 158 -0.46 13.11 -17.37
CA ASP A 158 0.31 14.34 -17.67
C ASP A 158 0.70 14.47 -19.16
N LYS A 159 0.28 13.56 -20.03
CA LYS A 159 0.61 13.51 -21.47
C LYS A 159 2.12 13.49 -21.76
N ARG A 160 2.90 12.84 -20.89
CA ARG A 160 4.35 12.61 -21.09
C ARG A 160 4.65 11.26 -21.72
N LEU A 161 3.75 10.29 -21.59
CA LEU A 161 3.80 8.96 -22.18
C LEU A 161 2.45 8.61 -22.82
N ALA A 162 2.51 7.89 -23.94
CA ALA A 162 1.31 7.38 -24.60
C ALA A 162 0.78 6.07 -23.96
N ARG A 163 1.65 5.30 -23.33
CA ARG A 163 1.30 4.01 -22.70
C ARG A 163 2.27 3.66 -21.58
N ASN A 164 1.78 2.88 -20.62
CA ASN A 164 2.60 2.35 -19.55
C ASN A 164 3.43 1.15 -20.05
N PRO A 165 4.77 1.24 -20.08
CA PRO A 165 5.60 0.14 -20.55
C PRO A 165 5.56 -1.10 -19.63
N MET A 166 5.18 -0.94 -18.35
CA MET A 166 4.97 -2.05 -17.41
C MET A 166 3.81 -2.97 -17.77
N ARG A 167 2.88 -2.53 -18.63
CA ARG A 167 1.74 -3.32 -19.10
C ARG A 167 2.04 -4.16 -20.34
N ALA A 168 3.25 -4.08 -20.87
CA ALA A 168 3.65 -4.88 -22.03
C ALA A 168 3.65 -6.38 -21.67
N LYS A 169 3.12 -7.22 -22.54
CA LYS A 169 3.03 -8.70 -22.34
C LYS A 169 4.39 -9.36 -22.02
N SER A 170 5.48 -8.77 -22.52
CA SER A 170 6.84 -9.26 -22.28
C SER A 170 7.41 -8.86 -20.92
N VAL A 171 6.76 -7.96 -20.17
CA VAL A 171 7.16 -7.54 -18.81
C VAL A 171 6.40 -8.39 -17.81
N ARG A 172 7.10 -9.38 -17.26
CA ARG A 172 6.52 -10.29 -16.27
C ARG A 172 6.90 -9.85 -14.87
N TRP A 173 5.91 -9.79 -14.00
CA TRP A 173 6.12 -9.49 -12.59
C TRP A 173 6.48 -10.77 -11.82
N PRO A 174 7.36 -10.71 -10.82
CA PRO A 174 7.64 -11.85 -9.95
C PRO A 174 6.37 -12.46 -9.39
N LYS A 175 6.30 -13.78 -9.28
CA LYS A 175 5.19 -14.43 -8.55
C LYS A 175 5.34 -14.09 -7.07
N ALA A 176 4.29 -13.53 -6.46
CA ALA A 176 4.26 -13.43 -5.01
C ALA A 176 4.14 -14.83 -4.44
N PRO A 177 4.95 -15.20 -3.43
CA PRO A 177 4.70 -16.44 -2.71
C PRO A 177 3.31 -16.38 -2.09
N GLU A 178 2.62 -17.50 -2.09
CA GLU A 178 1.38 -17.64 -1.36
C GLU A 178 1.68 -17.43 0.13
N ASP A 179 1.09 -16.41 0.69
CA ASP A 179 1.28 -15.99 2.08
C ASP A 179 0.19 -16.68 2.92
N GLN A 180 0.31 -17.99 3.10
CA GLN A 180 -0.51 -18.66 4.09
C GLN A 180 -0.06 -18.16 5.46
N ARG A 181 -0.92 -17.41 6.09
CA ARG A 181 -0.65 -16.89 7.43
C ARG A 181 -0.95 -17.99 8.42
N GLU A 182 0.11 -18.52 9.00
CA GLU A 182 0.00 -19.52 10.06
C GLU A 182 -0.50 -18.81 11.33
N ALA A 183 -1.59 -19.31 11.88
CA ALA A 183 -1.98 -19.01 13.25
C ALA A 183 -1.10 -19.82 14.20
N TRP A 184 -0.77 -19.27 15.34
CA TRP A 184 -0.11 -20.07 16.37
C TRP A 184 -1.06 -21.09 16.98
N PRO A 185 -0.57 -22.28 17.38
CA PRO A 185 -1.28 -23.13 18.31
C PRO A 185 -1.66 -22.34 19.56
N LEU A 186 -2.85 -22.59 20.11
CA LEU A 186 -3.38 -21.83 21.24
C LEU A 186 -2.44 -21.89 22.45
N GLU A 187 -1.84 -23.05 22.69
CA GLU A 187 -0.87 -23.28 23.78
C GLU A 187 0.37 -22.40 23.63
N THR A 188 0.81 -22.14 22.41
CA THR A 188 1.94 -21.24 22.14
C THR A 188 1.60 -19.80 22.53
N ALA A 189 0.41 -19.32 22.13
CA ALA A 189 -0.06 -17.98 22.49
C ALA A 189 -0.24 -17.84 24.02
N GLN A 190 -0.74 -18.90 24.68
CA GLN A 190 -0.89 -18.96 26.14
C GLN A 190 0.48 -18.91 26.84
N ARG A 191 1.46 -19.72 26.43
CA ARG A 191 2.81 -19.67 26.99
C ARG A 191 3.44 -18.27 26.90
N VAL A 192 3.32 -17.63 25.74
CA VAL A 192 3.82 -16.25 25.57
C VAL A 192 3.11 -15.28 26.51
N ARG A 193 1.78 -15.38 26.66
CA ARG A 193 1.01 -14.56 27.61
C ARG A 193 1.50 -14.74 29.04
N ASP A 194 1.82 -15.95 29.45
CA ASP A 194 2.12 -16.30 30.82
C ASP A 194 3.55 -15.88 31.22
N VAL A 195 4.49 -15.89 30.27
CA VAL A 195 5.90 -15.54 30.53
C VAL A 195 6.25 -14.07 30.24
N ILE A 196 5.40 -13.32 29.51
CA ILE A 196 5.64 -11.91 29.24
C ILE A 196 5.57 -11.11 30.55
N ASN A 197 6.37 -10.05 30.65
CA ASN A 197 6.34 -9.15 31.81
C ASN A 197 4.90 -8.72 32.13
N ALA A 198 4.52 -8.83 33.40
CA ALA A 198 3.15 -8.60 33.91
C ALA A 198 2.56 -7.26 33.41
N ARG A 199 3.36 -6.19 33.43
CA ARG A 199 2.96 -4.85 32.92
C ARG A 199 2.49 -4.90 31.46
N TYR A 200 2.98 -5.80 30.64
CA TYR A 200 2.68 -5.86 29.22
C TYR A 200 1.79 -7.05 28.84
N ARG A 201 1.39 -7.88 29.82
CA ARG A 201 0.53 -9.06 29.61
C ARG A 201 -0.80 -8.67 29.00
N VAL A 202 -1.39 -7.56 29.41
CA VAL A 202 -2.65 -7.05 28.86
C VAL A 202 -2.57 -6.74 27.37
N ALA A 203 -1.40 -6.41 26.83
CA ALA A 203 -1.24 -6.24 25.38
C ALA A 203 -1.47 -7.54 24.63
N VAL A 204 -1.00 -8.68 25.17
CA VAL A 204 -1.24 -10.01 24.60
C VAL A 204 -2.72 -10.37 24.71
N VAL A 205 -3.34 -10.12 25.87
CA VAL A 205 -4.78 -10.38 26.08
C VAL A 205 -5.64 -9.63 25.08
N LEU A 206 -5.39 -8.34 24.88
CA LEU A 206 -6.14 -7.51 23.91
C LEU A 206 -5.94 -7.97 22.46
N ALA A 207 -4.70 -8.32 22.08
CA ALA A 207 -4.43 -8.77 20.73
C ALA A 207 -5.00 -10.17 20.45
N LEU A 208 -4.94 -11.09 21.44
CA LEU A 208 -5.42 -12.46 21.33
C LEU A 208 -6.93 -12.56 21.55
N GLY A 209 -7.51 -11.74 22.42
CA GLY A 209 -8.93 -11.82 22.79
C GLY A 209 -9.86 -10.91 21.99
N CYS A 210 -9.32 -9.85 21.37
CA CYS A 210 -10.10 -8.88 20.58
C CYS A 210 -9.47 -8.56 19.21
N GLY A 211 -8.41 -9.23 18.81
CA GLY A 211 -7.79 -9.10 17.51
C GLY A 211 -7.18 -7.70 17.24
N LEU A 212 -6.80 -6.93 18.26
CA LEU A 212 -6.25 -5.58 18.10
C LEU A 212 -4.86 -5.61 17.44
N ARG A 213 -4.59 -4.60 16.61
CA ARG A 213 -3.23 -4.34 16.10
C ARG A 213 -2.36 -3.74 17.20
N GLN A 214 -1.05 -3.98 17.15
CA GLN A 214 -0.09 -3.47 18.16
C GLN A 214 -0.26 -1.96 18.42
N GLY A 215 -0.35 -1.15 17.36
CA GLY A 215 -0.54 0.31 17.51
C GLY A 215 -1.88 0.69 18.12
N GLU A 216 -2.94 -0.10 17.89
CA GLU A 216 -4.26 0.08 18.49
C GLU A 216 -4.23 -0.26 19.99
N VAL A 217 -3.54 -1.34 20.36
CA VAL A 217 -3.28 -1.70 21.77
C VAL A 217 -2.56 -0.59 22.50
N PHE A 218 -1.53 -0.01 21.87
CA PHE A 218 -0.74 1.09 22.46
C PHE A 218 -1.51 2.42 22.53
N GLY A 219 -2.54 2.59 21.72
CA GLY A 219 -3.38 3.78 21.70
C GLY A 219 -4.69 3.64 22.46
N LEU A 220 -4.93 2.51 23.13
CA LEU A 220 -6.16 2.29 23.89
C LEU A 220 -6.19 3.15 25.15
N SER A 221 -7.36 3.74 25.40
CA SER A 221 -7.64 4.53 26.60
C SER A 221 -8.75 3.86 27.43
N PRO A 222 -8.82 4.06 28.75
CA PRO A 222 -9.91 3.54 29.57
C PRO A 222 -11.29 3.96 29.07
N GLU A 223 -11.43 5.16 28.51
CA GLU A 223 -12.68 5.66 27.92
C GLU A 223 -13.14 4.88 26.67
N ASP A 224 -12.26 4.06 26.08
CA ASP A 224 -12.56 3.17 24.96
C ASP A 224 -13.16 1.84 25.39
N VAL A 225 -13.11 1.53 26.70
CA VAL A 225 -13.57 0.28 27.28
C VAL A 225 -14.97 0.48 27.85
N ASP A 226 -15.96 -0.18 27.27
CA ASP A 226 -17.33 -0.19 27.74
C ASP A 226 -17.63 -1.51 28.42
N PHE A 227 -17.38 -1.61 29.71
CA PHE A 227 -17.61 -2.82 30.51
C PHE A 227 -19.10 -3.21 30.55
N ALA A 228 -20.00 -2.23 30.57
CA ALA A 228 -21.42 -2.48 30.64
C ALA A 228 -21.99 -3.15 29.39
N ARG A 229 -21.46 -2.75 28.23
CA ARG A 229 -21.84 -3.32 26.92
C ARG A 229 -20.94 -4.46 26.48
N GLY A 230 -19.85 -4.72 27.15
CA GLY A 230 -18.87 -5.73 26.75
C GLY A 230 -18.20 -5.41 25.41
N VAL A 231 -17.80 -4.16 25.17
CA VAL A 231 -17.20 -3.76 23.89
C VAL A 231 -16.00 -2.84 24.05
N LEU A 232 -15.10 -2.88 23.07
CA LEU A 232 -13.99 -1.96 22.89
C LEU A 232 -14.25 -1.04 21.69
N ARG A 233 -14.07 0.27 21.87
CA ARG A 233 -14.12 1.26 20.79
C ARG A 233 -12.73 1.58 20.30
N ILE A 234 -12.36 1.11 19.12
CA ILE A 234 -11.03 1.34 18.55
C ILE A 234 -11.06 2.64 17.77
N ARG A 235 -10.62 3.74 18.42
CA ARG A 235 -10.72 5.11 17.90
C ARG A 235 -9.38 5.67 17.45
N ARG A 236 -8.27 5.16 17.98
CA ARG A 236 -6.91 5.65 17.70
C ARG A 236 -5.88 4.53 17.72
N GLN A 237 -4.70 4.86 17.24
CA GLN A 237 -3.50 4.04 17.36
C GLN A 237 -2.29 4.94 17.59
N VAL A 238 -1.27 4.40 18.25
CA VAL A 238 0.06 5.01 18.34
C VAL A 238 0.91 4.48 17.20
N GLN A 239 1.54 5.37 16.44
CA GLN A 239 2.49 5.03 15.38
C GLN A 239 3.83 5.68 15.60
N LEU A 240 4.88 5.03 15.06
CA LEU A 240 6.25 5.53 15.04
C LEU A 240 6.68 5.80 13.61
N LEU A 241 7.10 7.02 13.30
CA LEU A 241 7.64 7.38 12.00
C LEU A 241 8.77 8.39 12.17
N GLY A 242 9.92 8.12 11.53
CA GLY A 242 11.08 9.02 11.64
C GLY A 242 11.58 9.22 13.07
N GLY A 243 11.46 8.21 13.93
CA GLY A 243 11.85 8.30 15.35
C GLY A 243 10.85 9.03 16.24
N ARG A 244 9.73 9.55 15.73
CA ARG A 244 8.71 10.27 16.48
C ARG A 244 7.42 9.47 16.57
N LEU A 245 6.83 9.48 17.78
CA LEU A 245 5.50 8.91 18.03
C LEU A 245 4.41 9.92 17.69
N TYR A 246 3.26 9.43 17.25
CA TYR A 246 2.07 10.25 17.00
C TYR A 246 0.80 9.40 17.11
N PHE A 247 -0.31 10.05 17.47
CA PHE A 247 -1.64 9.45 17.40
C PHE A 247 -2.20 9.58 15.99
N THR A 248 -2.96 8.58 15.58
CA THR A 248 -3.72 8.64 14.32
C THR A 248 -4.93 7.71 14.39
N LEU A 249 -5.86 7.87 13.47
CA LEU A 249 -6.96 6.91 13.29
C LEU A 249 -6.42 5.51 13.00
N PRO A 250 -7.15 4.46 13.32
CA PRO A 250 -6.81 3.08 12.93
C PRO A 250 -6.56 2.96 11.43
N LYS A 251 -5.87 1.89 11.02
CA LYS A 251 -5.55 1.64 9.60
C LYS A 251 -6.82 1.69 8.73
N GLY A 252 -6.79 2.51 7.67
CA GLY A 252 -7.94 2.75 6.82
C GLY A 252 -8.78 3.97 7.22
N GLY A 253 -8.38 4.72 8.26
CA GLY A 253 -9.04 5.96 8.67
C GLY A 253 -10.41 5.77 9.34
N LYS A 254 -10.78 4.55 9.73
CA LYS A 254 -12.09 4.22 10.29
C LYS A 254 -11.98 3.70 11.72
N THR A 255 -12.81 4.22 12.59
CA THR A 255 -13.06 3.66 13.93
C THR A 255 -13.92 2.43 13.82
N ARG A 256 -13.88 1.57 14.83
CA ARG A 256 -14.73 0.37 14.92
C ARG A 256 -15.01 -0.01 16.37
N VAL A 257 -16.04 -0.83 16.54
CA VAL A 257 -16.37 -1.49 17.80
C VAL A 257 -16.01 -2.98 17.65
N VAL A 258 -15.40 -3.53 18.69
CA VAL A 258 -15.05 -4.96 18.78
C VAL A 258 -15.66 -5.50 20.05
N ASP A 259 -16.27 -6.69 19.98
CA ASP A 259 -16.81 -7.36 21.15
C ASP A 259 -15.66 -7.75 22.09
N MET A 260 -15.90 -7.57 23.38
CA MET A 260 -14.95 -7.84 24.45
C MET A 260 -15.47 -9.01 25.29
N PRO A 261 -14.88 -10.21 25.16
CA PRO A 261 -15.25 -11.35 25.98
C PRO A 261 -15.13 -11.08 27.47
N PRO A 262 -15.95 -11.70 28.35
CA PRO A 262 -15.88 -11.50 29.80
C PRO A 262 -14.49 -11.74 30.38
N SER A 263 -13.74 -12.70 29.86
CA SER A 263 -12.36 -12.98 30.28
C SER A 263 -11.40 -11.82 30.00
N VAL A 264 -11.57 -11.11 28.88
CA VAL A 264 -10.81 -9.91 28.54
C VAL A 264 -11.21 -8.75 29.44
N ALA A 265 -12.53 -8.59 29.67
CA ALA A 265 -13.05 -7.57 30.59
C ALA A 265 -12.48 -7.73 32.00
N ALA A 266 -12.48 -8.96 32.54
CA ALA A 266 -11.90 -9.27 33.84
C ALA A 266 -10.40 -8.95 33.91
N ALA A 267 -9.64 -9.36 32.88
CA ALA A 267 -8.20 -9.07 32.80
C ALA A 267 -7.91 -7.57 32.73
N LEU A 268 -8.72 -6.79 31.99
CA LEU A 268 -8.61 -5.33 31.94
C LEU A 268 -8.95 -4.67 33.26
N ALA A 269 -10.03 -5.12 33.95
CA ALA A 269 -10.42 -4.59 35.24
C ALA A 269 -9.32 -4.80 36.30
N GLN A 270 -8.75 -6.01 36.35
CA GLN A 270 -7.61 -6.29 37.22
C GLN A 270 -6.39 -5.42 36.84
N TYR A 271 -6.10 -5.30 35.55
CA TYR A 271 -4.98 -4.49 35.09
C TYR A 271 -5.10 -3.01 35.49
N PHE A 272 -6.29 -2.43 35.44
CA PHE A 272 -6.54 -1.03 35.85
C PHE A 272 -6.30 -0.79 37.34
N MET A 273 -6.51 -1.79 38.17
CA MET A 273 -6.20 -1.70 39.58
C MET A 273 -4.69 -1.69 39.87
N GLU A 274 -3.91 -2.44 39.08
CA GLU A 274 -2.45 -2.56 39.29
C GLU A 274 -1.67 -1.47 38.54
N TYR A 275 -2.16 -1.03 37.37
CA TYR A 275 -1.48 -0.09 36.47
C TYR A 275 -2.45 1.01 36.04
N PRO A 276 -2.53 2.11 36.83
CA PRO A 276 -3.37 3.25 36.45
C PRO A 276 -2.96 3.80 35.06
N ALA A 277 -3.94 4.24 34.28
CA ALA A 277 -3.70 4.88 32.99
C ALA A 277 -2.93 6.19 33.17
N VAL A 278 -2.03 6.48 32.24
CA VAL A 278 -1.17 7.68 32.30
C VAL A 278 -1.49 8.57 31.11
N GLU A 279 -1.72 9.85 31.37
CA GLU A 279 -1.93 10.84 30.32
C GLU A 279 -0.67 11.01 29.47
N VAL A 280 -0.83 10.88 28.16
CA VAL A 280 0.24 11.02 27.18
C VAL A 280 -0.19 12.01 26.11
N GLU A 281 0.70 12.97 25.82
CA GLU A 281 0.51 13.97 24.79
C GLU A 281 1.38 13.64 23.56
N LEU A 282 0.75 13.51 22.38
CA LEU A 282 1.43 13.26 21.12
C LEU A 282 0.77 14.06 19.98
N PRO A 283 1.52 14.37 18.89
CA PRO A 283 0.96 14.96 17.69
C PRO A 283 -0.14 14.08 17.09
N TRP A 284 -1.14 14.69 16.46
CA TRP A 284 -2.23 13.99 15.78
C TRP A 284 -2.02 13.90 14.26
N GLY A 285 -2.19 12.70 13.71
CA GLY A 285 -2.21 12.47 12.26
C GLY A 285 -0.85 12.37 11.57
N GLY A 286 0.24 12.75 12.24
CA GLY A 286 1.59 12.68 11.70
C GLY A 286 2.67 13.10 12.68
N PRO A 287 3.95 12.83 12.36
CA PRO A 287 5.09 13.09 13.25
C PRO A 287 5.66 14.50 13.14
N GLU A 288 5.10 15.38 12.31
CA GLU A 288 5.62 16.72 12.05
C GLU A 288 5.58 17.56 13.36
N PRO A 289 6.61 18.38 13.64
CA PRO A 289 6.75 19.06 14.93
C PRO A 289 5.67 20.13 15.20
N ASN A 290 5.08 20.70 14.15
CA ASN A 290 4.10 21.79 14.25
C ASN A 290 2.64 21.28 14.19
N ARG A 291 2.43 19.97 14.39
CA ARG A 291 1.08 19.41 14.44
C ARG A 291 0.43 19.70 15.78
N GLU A 292 -0.88 19.88 15.73
CA GLU A 292 -1.72 19.90 16.92
C GLU A 292 -1.52 18.61 17.73
N THR A 293 -1.34 18.75 19.04
CA THR A 293 -1.17 17.62 19.94
C THR A 293 -2.49 17.27 20.61
N ASN A 294 -2.68 16.00 20.90
CA ASN A 294 -3.81 15.51 21.66
C ASN A 294 -3.30 14.74 22.87
N LYS A 295 -4.07 14.82 23.96
CA LYS A 295 -3.81 14.14 25.22
C LYS A 295 -4.81 13.02 25.42
N PHE A 296 -4.30 11.84 25.76
CA PHE A 296 -5.13 10.70 26.11
C PHE A 296 -4.52 9.93 27.26
N PRO A 297 -5.32 9.49 28.25
CA PRO A 297 -4.87 8.52 29.25
C PRO A 297 -4.70 7.17 28.54
N LEU A 298 -3.46 6.65 28.44
CA LEU A 298 -3.19 5.36 27.81
C LEU A 298 -3.22 4.25 28.84
N VAL A 299 -3.87 3.13 28.45
CA VAL A 299 -3.94 1.90 29.26
C VAL A 299 -2.55 1.32 29.50
N ILE A 300 -1.70 1.32 28.47
CA ILE A 300 -0.37 0.70 28.53
C ILE A 300 0.70 1.75 28.22
N THR A 301 1.62 1.96 29.15
CA THR A 301 2.76 2.86 29.01
C THR A 301 4.05 2.17 29.41
N THR A 302 5.19 2.83 29.16
CA THR A 302 6.47 2.42 29.76
C THR A 302 6.44 2.60 31.29
N THR A 303 7.45 2.07 31.98
CA THR A 303 7.62 2.30 33.43
C THR A 303 7.78 3.78 33.77
N TYR A 304 8.17 4.60 32.81
CA TYR A 304 8.32 6.07 32.99
C TYR A 304 7.07 6.85 32.55
N GLY A 305 5.94 6.18 32.27
CA GLY A 305 4.70 6.84 31.85
C GLY A 305 4.66 7.29 30.39
N ASN A 306 5.64 6.94 29.57
CA ASN A 306 5.67 7.34 28.16
C ASN A 306 4.92 6.35 27.27
N ALA A 307 4.42 6.82 26.11
CA ALA A 307 3.85 5.95 25.07
C ALA A 307 4.88 4.91 24.58
N LEU A 308 4.39 3.72 24.29
CA LEU A 308 5.24 2.62 23.83
C LEU A 308 5.70 2.82 22.38
N ARG A 309 7.00 2.60 22.16
CA ARG A 309 7.61 2.54 20.84
C ARG A 309 7.61 1.09 20.36
N ALA A 310 6.90 0.79 19.28
CA ALA A 310 6.76 -0.57 18.79
C ALA A 310 8.11 -1.27 18.52
N ASN A 311 9.10 -0.57 17.99
CA ASN A 311 10.43 -1.11 17.75
C ASN A 311 11.15 -1.51 19.07
N ILE A 312 11.08 -0.68 20.10
CA ILE A 312 11.68 -0.97 21.42
C ILE A 312 10.90 -2.10 22.10
N PHE A 313 9.59 -2.01 22.15
CA PHE A 313 8.74 -3.07 22.70
C PHE A 313 9.03 -4.43 22.06
N ASN A 314 9.16 -4.47 20.74
CA ASN A 314 9.44 -5.72 20.02
C ASN A 314 10.81 -6.31 20.36
N VAL A 315 11.80 -5.49 20.67
CA VAL A 315 13.18 -5.95 20.99
C VAL A 315 13.31 -6.28 22.46
N GLU A 316 12.78 -5.43 23.36
CA GLU A 316 13.05 -5.50 24.80
C GLU A 316 11.98 -6.24 25.60
N VAL A 317 10.78 -6.43 25.04
CA VAL A 317 9.67 -7.09 25.73
C VAL A 317 9.17 -8.32 24.96
N TRP A 318 8.84 -8.14 23.67
CA TRP A 318 8.20 -9.18 22.89
C TRP A 318 9.14 -10.35 22.57
N LYS A 319 10.31 -10.07 21.99
CA LYS A 319 11.28 -11.14 21.64
C LYS A 319 11.83 -11.88 22.87
N PRO A 320 12.18 -11.24 23.98
CA PRO A 320 12.48 -11.96 25.21
C PRO A 320 11.35 -12.89 25.67
N ALA A 321 10.08 -12.45 25.60
CA ALA A 321 8.95 -13.30 25.93
C ALA A 321 8.81 -14.48 24.97
N LEU A 322 9.03 -14.29 23.66
CA LEU A 322 9.04 -15.39 22.69
C LEU A 322 10.13 -16.42 22.99
N ALA A 323 11.33 -15.96 23.36
CA ALA A 323 12.44 -16.84 23.71
C ALA A 323 12.15 -17.62 25.00
N ALA A 324 11.60 -16.96 26.02
CA ALA A 324 11.20 -17.60 27.28
C ALA A 324 10.06 -18.61 27.08
N ALA A 325 9.17 -18.37 26.10
CA ALA A 325 8.12 -19.31 25.71
C ALA A 325 8.58 -20.45 24.79
N GLY A 326 9.87 -20.47 24.40
CA GLY A 326 10.42 -21.47 23.48
C GLY A 326 9.99 -21.32 22.02
N VAL A 327 9.50 -20.15 21.62
CA VAL A 327 9.04 -19.86 20.23
C VAL A 327 10.22 -19.52 19.31
N ILE A 328 11.19 -18.79 19.83
CA ILE A 328 12.43 -18.45 19.14
C ILE A 328 13.65 -18.82 19.99
N PRO A 329 14.83 -19.04 19.39
CA PRO A 329 16.04 -19.27 20.16
C PRO A 329 16.38 -18.12 21.10
N LEU A 330 16.99 -18.45 22.24
CA LEU A 330 17.59 -17.43 23.11
C LEU A 330 18.70 -16.70 22.36
N ARG A 331 18.84 -15.43 22.65
CA ARG A 331 19.89 -14.57 22.11
C ARG A 331 21.14 -14.66 22.95
N GLU A 332 22.31 -14.86 22.36
CA GLU A 332 23.56 -14.73 23.06
C GLU A 332 23.86 -13.26 23.44
N LYS A 333 24.64 -13.07 24.48
CA LYS A 333 24.97 -11.73 24.97
C LYS A 333 25.76 -10.97 23.89
N GLY A 334 25.27 -9.79 23.49
CA GLY A 334 25.87 -8.96 22.44
C GLY A 334 25.32 -9.19 21.04
N GLU A 335 24.59 -10.25 20.79
CA GLU A 335 23.97 -10.51 19.47
C GLU A 335 22.67 -9.75 19.26
N ARG A 336 22.25 -9.62 18.00
CA ARG A 336 20.93 -9.10 17.63
C ARG A 336 19.94 -10.25 17.51
N TRP A 337 18.70 -10.01 17.92
CA TRP A 337 17.62 -10.95 17.67
C TRP A 337 17.46 -11.21 16.18
N LYS A 338 17.39 -12.48 15.78
CA LYS A 338 17.05 -12.86 14.41
C LYS A 338 15.67 -12.30 14.02
N ALA A 339 15.55 -11.81 12.80
CA ALA A 339 14.27 -11.34 12.28
C ALA A 339 13.37 -12.55 11.98
N SER A 340 12.19 -12.57 12.60
CA SER A 340 11.14 -13.52 12.27
C SER A 340 9.85 -12.77 12.00
N ARG A 341 9.31 -12.91 10.78
CA ARG A 341 8.00 -12.32 10.45
C ARG A 341 6.85 -13.14 10.99
N LYS A 342 7.05 -14.46 11.14
CA LYS A 342 6.03 -15.39 11.65
C LYS A 342 5.71 -15.10 13.12
N ASP A 343 6.74 -14.68 13.89
CA ASP A 343 6.65 -14.53 15.34
C ASP A 343 6.52 -13.05 15.76
N GLY A 344 6.09 -12.17 14.86
CA GLY A 344 5.76 -10.79 15.19
C GLY A 344 4.49 -10.72 16.05
N PHE A 345 4.31 -9.61 16.79
CA PHE A 345 3.12 -9.36 17.63
C PHE A 345 1.79 -9.58 16.89
N HIS A 346 1.79 -9.43 15.58
CA HIS A 346 0.62 -9.64 14.72
C HIS A 346 0.17 -11.10 14.63
N ALA A 347 1.02 -12.07 15.00
CA ALA A 347 0.65 -13.48 15.09
C ALA A 347 -0.53 -13.72 16.05
N LEU A 348 -0.60 -12.98 17.17
CA LEU A 348 -1.72 -13.04 18.09
C LEU A 348 -3.06 -12.72 17.44
N ARG A 349 -3.08 -11.73 16.57
CA ARG A 349 -4.28 -11.37 15.81
C ARG A 349 -4.64 -12.41 14.75
N HIS A 350 -3.65 -13.11 14.19
CA HIS A 350 -3.91 -14.24 13.29
C HIS A 350 -4.51 -15.41 14.06
N THR A 351 -3.97 -15.71 15.24
CA THR A 351 -4.53 -16.72 16.15
C THR A 351 -5.96 -16.37 16.59
N TYR A 352 -6.23 -15.10 16.96
CA TYR A 352 -7.59 -14.65 17.22
C TYR A 352 -8.53 -14.94 16.05
N ALA A 353 -8.12 -14.58 14.84
CA ALA A 353 -8.97 -14.75 13.66
C ALA A 353 -9.24 -16.23 13.36
N SER A 354 -8.26 -17.12 13.51
CA SER A 354 -8.47 -18.57 13.31
C SER A 354 -9.43 -19.15 14.34
N VAL A 355 -9.22 -18.86 15.63
CA VAL A 355 -10.10 -19.34 16.71
C VAL A 355 -11.55 -18.91 16.50
N ILE A 356 -11.78 -17.65 16.12
CA ILE A 356 -13.14 -17.14 15.87
C ILE A 356 -13.78 -17.82 14.67
N LEU A 357 -13.05 -18.08 13.59
CA LEU A 357 -13.58 -18.78 12.41
C LEU A 357 -13.81 -20.27 12.68
N GLU A 358 -12.89 -20.94 13.37
CA GLU A 358 -13.03 -22.34 13.81
C GLU A 358 -14.25 -22.52 14.71
N ALA A 359 -14.56 -21.52 15.56
CA ALA A 359 -15.79 -21.50 16.36
C ALA A 359 -17.06 -21.29 15.53
N GLY A 360 -16.93 -21.05 14.22
CA GLY A 360 -18.05 -20.89 13.28
C GLY A 360 -18.67 -19.50 13.23
N GLU A 361 -17.94 -18.47 13.70
CA GLU A 361 -18.37 -17.08 13.55
C GLU A 361 -18.32 -16.63 12.08
N SER A 362 -19.21 -15.72 11.72
CA SER A 362 -19.31 -15.21 10.37
C SER A 362 -18.04 -14.45 9.92
N VAL A 363 -17.56 -14.73 8.71
CA VAL A 363 -16.45 -14.01 8.08
C VAL A 363 -16.71 -12.50 8.03
N VAL A 364 -17.98 -12.11 7.83
CA VAL A 364 -18.39 -10.68 7.77
C VAL A 364 -18.24 -10.03 9.13
N THR A 365 -18.66 -10.71 10.19
CA THR A 365 -18.52 -10.26 11.58
C THR A 365 -17.04 -10.12 11.94
N LEU A 366 -16.25 -11.15 11.66
CA LEU A 366 -14.80 -11.11 11.90
C LEU A 366 -14.11 -9.99 11.10
N ALA A 367 -14.45 -9.81 9.83
CA ALA A 367 -13.91 -8.72 9.00
C ALA A 367 -14.18 -7.34 9.62
N ARG A 368 -15.37 -7.13 10.16
CA ARG A 368 -15.78 -5.91 10.86
C ARG A 368 -14.96 -5.71 12.14
N TRP A 369 -14.83 -6.72 13.00
CA TRP A 369 -14.01 -6.65 14.22
C TRP A 369 -12.54 -6.41 13.93
N LEU A 370 -12.02 -7.07 12.91
CA LEU A 370 -10.64 -6.85 12.45
C LEU A 370 -10.44 -5.47 11.77
N GLY A 371 -11.51 -4.82 11.33
CA GLY A 371 -11.42 -3.57 10.56
C GLY A 371 -10.74 -3.79 9.20
N HIS A 372 -11.13 -4.85 8.49
CA HIS A 372 -10.79 -5.06 7.10
C HIS A 372 -11.72 -4.23 6.20
N SER A 373 -11.22 -3.71 5.10
CA SER A 373 -12.01 -2.90 4.16
C SER A 373 -13.02 -3.75 3.36
N SER A 374 -12.79 -5.05 3.26
CA SER A 374 -13.66 -6.02 2.60
C SER A 374 -13.57 -7.38 3.31
N PRO A 375 -14.67 -8.16 3.42
CA PRO A 375 -14.64 -9.55 3.88
C PRO A 375 -13.72 -10.45 3.03
N THR A 376 -13.52 -10.12 1.75
CA THR A 376 -12.59 -10.83 0.85
C THR A 376 -11.19 -10.91 1.44
N ILE A 377 -10.72 -9.83 2.08
CA ILE A 377 -9.41 -9.84 2.76
C ILE A 377 -9.35 -10.91 3.85
N THR A 378 -10.46 -11.10 4.59
CA THR A 378 -10.53 -12.14 5.63
C THR A 378 -10.54 -13.52 5.01
N LEU A 379 -11.28 -13.73 3.92
CA LEU A 379 -11.30 -14.99 3.17
C LEU A 379 -9.93 -15.33 2.59
N ASP A 380 -9.26 -14.39 1.91
CA ASP A 380 -7.94 -14.60 1.30
C ASP A 380 -6.88 -15.09 2.31
N TYR A 381 -7.01 -14.68 3.57
CA TYR A 381 -6.02 -15.02 4.60
C TYR A 381 -6.43 -16.16 5.54
N TYR A 382 -7.72 -16.42 5.72
CA TYR A 382 -8.21 -17.28 6.79
C TYR A 382 -9.25 -18.32 6.35
N ALA A 383 -9.59 -18.42 5.06
CA ALA A 383 -10.60 -19.37 4.58
C ALA A 383 -10.31 -20.83 4.99
N HIS A 384 -9.02 -21.20 5.08
CA HIS A 384 -8.57 -22.53 5.46
C HIS A 384 -8.83 -22.89 6.95
N PHE A 385 -9.17 -21.92 7.80
CA PHE A 385 -9.60 -22.14 9.19
C PHE A 385 -11.11 -22.28 9.35
N MET A 386 -11.87 -22.14 8.26
CA MET A 386 -13.32 -22.31 8.36
C MET A 386 -13.64 -23.82 8.49
N PRO A 387 -14.51 -24.21 9.44
CA PRO A 387 -14.98 -25.60 9.51
C PRO A 387 -15.63 -25.97 8.17
N GLU A 388 -15.50 -27.24 7.78
CA GLU A 388 -16.16 -27.74 6.57
C GLU A 388 -17.64 -27.38 6.59
N ALA A 389 -18.05 -26.61 5.59
CA ALA A 389 -19.40 -26.10 5.49
C ALA A 389 -20.34 -27.22 5.02
N GLY A 390 -21.30 -27.60 5.83
CA GLY A 390 -22.31 -28.61 5.47
C GLY A 390 -23.27 -28.89 6.61
N GLY A 391 -22.77 -29.26 7.77
CA GLY A 391 -23.62 -29.74 8.87
C GLY A 391 -24.66 -28.71 9.36
N LYS A 392 -24.31 -27.45 9.49
CA LYS A 392 -25.27 -26.42 9.94
C LYS A 392 -26.34 -26.13 8.89
N GLY A 393 -25.97 -26.13 7.60
CA GLY A 393 -26.93 -25.96 6.51
C GLY A 393 -27.89 -27.12 6.37
N HIS A 394 -27.38 -28.35 6.45
CA HIS A 394 -28.20 -29.54 6.42
C HIS A 394 -29.21 -29.55 7.57
N GLY A 395 -28.75 -29.31 8.81
CA GLY A 395 -29.65 -29.25 9.97
C GLY A 395 -30.73 -28.18 9.87
N ALA A 396 -30.45 -27.04 9.26
CA ALA A 396 -31.42 -25.96 9.00
C ALA A 396 -32.48 -26.41 7.94
N ILE A 397 -32.02 -27.07 6.89
CA ILE A 397 -32.92 -27.59 5.86
C ILE A 397 -33.76 -28.75 6.40
N ASP A 398 -33.14 -29.67 7.17
CA ASP A 398 -33.87 -30.78 7.82
C ASP A 398 -34.91 -30.25 8.81
N ALA A 399 -34.60 -29.19 9.55
CA ALA A 399 -35.57 -28.52 10.44
C ALA A 399 -36.70 -27.83 9.65
N LEU A 400 -36.45 -27.34 8.45
CA LEU A 400 -37.46 -26.71 7.58
C LEU A 400 -38.36 -27.76 6.89
N LEU A 401 -37.79 -28.84 6.41
CA LEU A 401 -38.48 -29.85 5.61
C LEU A 401 -39.07 -30.98 6.44
N GLY A 402 -38.75 -31.09 7.72
CA GLY A 402 -39.03 -32.20 8.58
C GLY A 402 -38.06 -33.38 8.35
N GLN A 403 -37.76 -34.14 9.40
CA GLN A 403 -36.93 -35.34 9.24
C GLN A 403 -37.65 -36.35 8.33
N PRO A 404 -36.95 -37.02 7.39
CA PRO A 404 -37.57 -38.08 6.61
C PRO A 404 -38.06 -39.17 7.55
N THR A 405 -39.36 -39.44 7.56
CA THR A 405 -39.95 -40.56 8.28
C THR A 405 -39.31 -41.83 7.67
N MET A 406 -38.44 -42.49 8.42
CA MET A 406 -37.97 -43.82 8.03
C MET A 406 -39.18 -44.70 8.01
N ALA A 407 -39.68 -45.06 6.82
CA ALA A 407 -40.68 -46.10 6.64
C ALA A 407 -40.09 -47.42 7.12
N ALA A 408 -40.74 -48.05 8.08
CA ALA A 408 -40.40 -49.34 8.67
C ALA A 408 -40.46 -50.47 7.62
#